data_71436099681139c887bee19ca6779df9
#
_entry.id   71436099681139c887bee19ca6779df9
#
_cell.length_a   1.000
_cell.length_b   1.000
_cell.length_c   1.000
_cell.angle_alpha   90.00
_cell.angle_beta   90.00
_cell.angle_gamma   90.00
#
_symmetry.space_group_name_H-M   'P 1'
#
loop_
_entity.id
_entity.type
_entity.pdbx_description
1 polymer ?
#
loop_
_entity_poly.entity_id
_entity_poly.type
_entity_poly.pdbx_seq_one_letter_code
_entity_poly.pdbx_strand_id
1 'polypeptide(L)'
;MANLKRLIILIFFLVSHPLITRADLLPANGAETAANFAEISVLKDRVRVALELDLGDVHGFLAKAPQDEGPASNFSERTGKAFEVLADGAELVPQTVQLEVRPRKPRVTAFRPSYGLTRQDGRSAQVVYVVLDYPFDHKPAEITFKPPLTSDGIPTAAIGVIFDHLGVAVTDYRYLSRSEVFYPNWNDPWYSRFENPNLTRHHKSALMSFVSVEPREVRHEVIFRLRDLEGWLDLKLGDETLLDANAMAKIKRQAIDLFSHSNPLTIDGSVVLPSLAKVEQLSVGVEGLKVLENPSETNRATAVLGIVLSYAGDALPNYVSLKWDLFTEETDTIPVQITDPAGAVPGQVTREAPNITWKNYILKWSDPKTQPVTVAAMRSISVPLMSFGLVFVAAFLAVFAWRNRSHHWQGWAAAALLICLASGALKTMTVEVTTPTKTLSDITAAAQVTEVIVSNLAIARLETQGPQMSKALRKFVMAKALKDVETEIRRGLSVTLPSGAMAQIKSIDGLVVERIEPLVDGGNRILARWDALVTGGHWGHMHRRTVSYRALMDVEHDADAWFLSGLTILEARIDPQPLSAGGNS
;
A
#
# COMPACT_ATOMS: atom_id res chain seq x y z
N MET A 1 -34.46 3.18 -32.08
CA MET A 1 -34.39 3.69 -30.68
C MET A 1 -33.72 2.71 -29.71
N ALA A 2 -33.87 1.39 -29.82
CA ALA A 2 -33.22 0.42 -28.92
C ALA A 2 -31.68 0.39 -29.01
N ASN A 3 -31.11 0.56 -30.20
CA ASN A 3 -29.65 0.56 -30.37
C ASN A 3 -28.98 1.84 -29.88
N LEU A 4 -29.67 2.97 -29.91
CA LEU A 4 -29.16 4.24 -29.40
C LEU A 4 -29.13 4.24 -27.86
N LYS A 5 -30.12 3.62 -27.20
CA LYS A 5 -30.12 3.44 -25.71
C LYS A 5 -29.00 2.50 -25.25
N ARG A 6 -28.69 1.44 -26.01
CA ARG A 6 -27.56 0.54 -25.70
C ARG A 6 -26.19 1.23 -25.88
N LEU A 7 -26.06 2.07 -26.90
CA LEU A 7 -24.85 2.87 -27.11
C LEU A 7 -24.64 3.91 -26.02
N ILE A 8 -25.72 4.58 -25.56
CA ILE A 8 -25.65 5.56 -24.47
C ILE A 8 -25.31 4.89 -23.13
N ILE A 9 -25.84 3.69 -22.87
CA ILE A 9 -25.49 2.90 -21.67
C ILE A 9 -24.04 2.43 -21.74
N LEU A 10 -23.53 2.04 -22.91
CA LEU A 10 -22.13 1.64 -23.09
C LEU A 10 -21.17 2.83 -22.91
N ILE A 11 -21.53 4.02 -23.39
CA ILE A 11 -20.76 5.25 -23.21
C ILE A 11 -20.78 5.70 -21.74
N PHE A 12 -21.91 5.54 -21.04
CA PHE A 12 -22.00 5.87 -19.61
C PHE A 12 -21.17 4.90 -18.73
N PHE A 13 -21.03 3.63 -19.13
CA PHE A 13 -20.15 2.67 -18.46
C PHE A 13 -18.66 2.92 -18.76
N LEU A 14 -18.31 3.53 -19.88
CA LEU A 14 -16.92 3.90 -20.23
C LEU A 14 -16.44 5.19 -19.53
N VAL A 15 -17.34 6.05 -19.05
CA VAL A 15 -17.01 7.31 -18.40
C VAL A 15 -17.00 7.21 -16.87
N SER A 16 -17.55 6.13 -16.30
CA SER A 16 -17.62 5.92 -14.85
C SER A 16 -16.52 4.99 -14.30
N HIS A 17 -15.34 4.99 -14.92
CA HIS A 17 -14.17 4.47 -14.22
C HIS A 17 -13.81 5.49 -13.14
N PRO A 18 -13.87 5.15 -11.84
CA PRO A 18 -13.32 6.02 -10.83
C PRO A 18 -11.84 6.21 -11.16
N LEU A 19 -11.47 7.44 -11.49
CA LEU A 19 -10.08 7.84 -11.48
C LEU A 19 -9.60 7.53 -10.07
N ILE A 20 -8.90 6.40 -9.93
CA ILE A 20 -8.20 6.04 -8.70
C ILE A 20 -7.16 7.13 -8.54
N THR A 21 -7.51 8.16 -7.78
CA THR A 21 -6.58 9.19 -7.34
C THR A 21 -5.54 8.49 -6.49
N ARG A 22 -4.41 8.22 -7.11
CA ARG A 22 -3.23 7.74 -6.41
C ARG A 22 -2.75 8.90 -5.55
N ALA A 23 -2.95 8.82 -4.26
CA ALA A 23 -2.25 9.65 -3.29
C ALA A 23 -0.81 9.12 -3.15
N ASP A 24 -0.06 9.16 -4.24
CA ASP A 24 1.38 8.91 -4.20
C ASP A 24 2.06 10.26 -4.26
N LEU A 25 2.96 10.53 -3.34
CA LEU A 25 3.74 11.79 -3.27
C LEU A 25 4.69 11.98 -4.46
N LEU A 26 4.78 11.00 -5.34
CA LEU A 26 5.59 11.09 -6.54
C LEU A 26 4.80 11.82 -7.63
N PRO A 27 5.27 12.98 -8.08
CA PRO A 27 4.65 13.65 -9.22
C PRO A 27 4.74 12.74 -10.45
N ALA A 28 3.61 12.46 -11.06
CA ALA A 28 3.51 11.60 -12.23
C ALA A 28 3.97 12.36 -13.51
N ASN A 29 5.15 12.97 -13.47
CA ASN A 29 5.72 13.72 -14.63
C ASN A 29 6.78 12.93 -15.41
N GLY A 30 7.21 11.78 -14.88
CA GLY A 30 8.17 10.89 -15.53
C GLY A 30 9.64 11.30 -15.39
N ALA A 31 9.96 12.38 -14.69
CA ALA A 31 11.34 12.86 -14.56
C ALA A 31 12.25 11.85 -13.85
N GLU A 32 11.69 11.00 -12.96
CA GLU A 32 12.41 9.90 -12.32
C GLU A 32 12.87 8.84 -13.32
N THR A 33 12.24 8.80 -14.50
CA THR A 33 12.60 7.86 -15.58
C THR A 33 13.56 8.46 -16.60
N ALA A 34 14.02 9.71 -16.41
CA ALA A 34 14.95 10.37 -17.34
C ALA A 34 16.24 9.55 -17.49
N ALA A 35 16.80 9.54 -18.71
CA ALA A 35 18.04 8.84 -19.02
C ALA A 35 19.22 9.44 -18.24
N ASN A 36 19.26 10.77 -18.11
CA ASN A 36 20.22 11.49 -17.29
C ASN A 36 19.53 12.02 -16.05
N PHE A 37 20.22 12.01 -14.91
CA PHE A 37 19.63 12.40 -13.65
C PHE A 37 20.62 13.16 -12.76
N ALA A 38 20.16 14.23 -12.12
CA ALA A 38 20.94 15.05 -11.21
C ALA A 38 20.33 15.04 -9.81
N GLU A 39 21.12 14.69 -8.81
CA GLU A 39 20.83 14.97 -7.40
C GLU A 39 21.62 16.23 -7.02
N ILE A 40 20.92 17.34 -6.71
CA ILE A 40 21.54 18.63 -6.42
C ILE A 40 21.29 18.98 -4.96
N SER A 41 22.36 19.20 -4.21
CA SER A 41 22.31 19.59 -2.80
C SER A 41 23.05 20.90 -2.58
N VAL A 42 22.36 21.93 -2.10
CA VAL A 42 22.99 23.18 -1.63
C VAL A 42 23.37 22.99 -0.17
N LEU A 43 24.67 22.91 0.09
CA LEU A 43 25.28 22.74 1.41
C LEU A 43 25.70 24.09 1.99
N LYS A 44 26.29 24.09 3.18
CA LYS A 44 26.68 25.33 3.89
C LYS A 44 27.77 26.15 3.16
N ASP A 45 28.61 25.48 2.39
CA ASP A 45 29.85 26.01 1.79
C ASP A 45 30.02 25.66 0.28
N ARG A 46 29.06 24.92 -0.29
CA ARG A 46 29.14 24.47 -1.69
C ARG A 46 27.79 24.04 -2.23
N VAL A 47 27.69 23.98 -3.54
CA VAL A 47 26.67 23.20 -4.25
C VAL A 47 27.29 21.87 -4.65
N ARG A 48 26.67 20.76 -4.30
CA ARG A 48 27.02 19.42 -4.78
C ARG A 48 26.03 18.98 -5.85
N VAL A 49 26.57 18.54 -6.99
CA VAL A 49 25.79 17.99 -8.10
C VAL A 49 26.27 16.58 -8.36
N ALA A 50 25.43 15.59 -8.10
CA ALA A 50 25.69 14.18 -8.42
C ALA A 50 24.89 13.81 -9.68
N LEU A 51 25.60 13.49 -10.76
CA LEU A 51 25.02 13.20 -12.08
C LEU A 51 25.11 11.71 -12.38
N GLU A 52 24.02 11.11 -12.84
CA GLU A 52 24.02 9.84 -13.57
C GLU A 52 23.75 10.13 -15.04
N LEU A 53 24.73 9.90 -15.87
CA LEU A 53 24.67 10.17 -17.31
C LEU A 53 24.53 8.86 -18.10
N ASP A 54 23.60 8.80 -19.01
CA ASP A 54 23.48 7.68 -19.95
C ASP A 54 24.72 7.63 -20.85
N LEU A 55 25.21 6.42 -21.12
CA LEU A 55 26.43 6.26 -21.94
C LEU A 55 26.31 6.90 -23.34
N GLY A 56 25.09 6.93 -23.90
CA GLY A 56 24.83 7.58 -25.20
C GLY A 56 24.90 9.11 -25.15
N ASP A 57 24.62 9.71 -23.99
CA ASP A 57 24.54 11.16 -23.81
C ASP A 57 25.80 11.79 -23.21
N VAL A 58 26.77 10.97 -22.79
CA VAL A 58 27.99 11.43 -22.08
C VAL A 58 28.69 12.58 -22.78
N HIS A 59 28.80 12.54 -24.11
CA HIS A 59 29.48 13.57 -24.88
C HIS A 59 28.82 14.95 -24.81
N GLY A 60 27.53 15.03 -24.46
CA GLY A 60 26.83 16.29 -24.24
C GLY A 60 27.21 16.96 -22.91
N PHE A 61 27.74 16.18 -21.96
CA PHE A 61 28.07 16.65 -20.62
C PHE A 61 29.57 16.67 -20.32
N LEU A 62 30.32 15.73 -20.87
CA LEU A 62 31.75 15.57 -20.62
C LEU A 62 32.54 15.74 -21.90
N ALA A 63 33.68 16.42 -21.80
CA ALA A 63 34.56 16.63 -22.95
C ALA A 63 35.11 15.32 -23.55
N LYS A 64 35.28 14.27 -22.71
CA LYS A 64 35.68 12.91 -23.12
C LYS A 64 35.03 11.87 -22.22
N ALA A 65 34.66 10.72 -22.81
CA ALA A 65 34.15 9.59 -22.04
C ALA A 65 35.27 8.94 -21.19
N PRO A 66 34.97 8.42 -19.98
CA PRO A 66 35.96 7.82 -19.09
C PRO A 66 36.70 6.59 -19.66
N GLN A 67 36.15 5.97 -20.71
CA GLN A 67 36.68 4.75 -21.31
C GLN A 67 37.85 4.99 -22.27
N ASP A 68 38.09 6.25 -22.65
CA ASP A 68 39.03 6.58 -23.72
C ASP A 68 40.47 6.81 -23.25
N GLU A 69 40.77 6.70 -21.93
CA GLU A 69 42.14 6.93 -21.43
C GLU A 69 42.48 6.13 -20.15
N GLY A 70 43.79 5.80 -20.02
CA GLY A 70 44.41 5.24 -18.83
C GLY A 70 44.33 6.16 -17.58
N PRO A 71 45.04 5.80 -16.47
CA PRO A 71 44.79 6.41 -15.16
C PRO A 71 44.88 7.93 -15.17
N ALA A 72 43.83 8.52 -14.68
CA ALA A 72 43.39 9.89 -14.73
C ALA A 72 44.42 10.95 -14.32
N SER A 73 44.84 11.73 -15.30
CA SER A 73 45.50 13.01 -15.07
C SER A 73 44.56 14.12 -15.41
N ASN A 74 43.71 14.69 -14.96
CA ASN A 74 42.86 15.85 -15.20
C ASN A 74 41.34 15.56 -15.31
N PHE A 75 40.74 15.06 -14.24
CA PHE A 75 39.28 14.97 -14.12
C PHE A 75 38.59 16.35 -14.28
N SER A 76 39.17 17.44 -13.78
CA SER A 76 38.59 18.76 -13.81
C SER A 76 38.40 19.33 -15.23
N GLU A 77 39.30 19.03 -16.17
CA GLU A 77 39.15 19.47 -17.57
C GLU A 77 38.05 18.73 -18.32
N ARG A 78 37.73 17.50 -17.88
CA ARG A 78 36.73 16.65 -18.55
C ARG A 78 35.30 17.02 -18.14
N THR A 79 35.12 17.53 -16.92
CA THR A 79 33.82 17.75 -16.31
C THR A 79 33.38 19.20 -16.30
N GLY A 80 34.27 20.13 -16.68
CA GLY A 80 34.05 21.57 -16.58
C GLY A 80 32.87 22.16 -17.39
N LYS A 81 32.22 21.35 -18.25
CA LYS A 81 31.02 21.76 -18.99
C LYS A 81 29.77 20.91 -18.66
N ALA A 82 29.89 19.99 -17.72
CA ALA A 82 28.77 19.07 -17.40
C ALA A 82 27.57 19.83 -16.83
N PHE A 83 27.84 20.87 -16.06
CA PHE A 83 26.82 21.67 -15.41
C PHE A 83 27.43 23.03 -15.02
N GLU A 84 26.79 24.12 -15.36
CA GLU A 84 27.25 25.46 -14.99
C GLU A 84 26.43 25.95 -13.79
N VAL A 85 27.11 26.39 -12.75
CA VAL A 85 26.48 26.92 -11.53
C VAL A 85 27.04 28.32 -11.26
N LEU A 86 26.17 29.32 -11.08
CA LEU A 86 26.55 30.68 -10.73
C LEU A 86 26.02 31.00 -9.32
N ALA A 87 26.83 31.70 -8.54
CA ALA A 87 26.43 32.29 -7.26
C ALA A 87 26.45 33.80 -7.38
N ASP A 88 25.34 34.48 -7.12
CA ASP A 88 25.17 35.92 -7.26
C ASP A 88 25.69 36.47 -8.63
N GLY A 89 25.44 35.67 -9.69
CA GLY A 89 25.87 35.99 -11.06
C GLY A 89 27.32 35.62 -11.39
N ALA A 90 28.15 35.20 -10.43
CA ALA A 90 29.53 34.76 -10.67
C ALA A 90 29.59 33.26 -10.88
N GLU A 91 30.28 32.79 -11.92
CA GLU A 91 30.46 31.37 -12.20
C GLU A 91 31.34 30.69 -11.13
N LEU A 92 30.85 29.58 -10.62
CA LEU A 92 31.58 28.73 -9.67
C LEU A 92 32.40 27.69 -10.42
N VAL A 93 33.66 27.51 -9.98
CA VAL A 93 34.57 26.52 -10.59
C VAL A 93 34.30 25.14 -9.96
N PRO A 94 33.87 24.11 -10.75
CA PRO A 94 33.61 22.79 -10.25
C PRO A 94 34.88 22.06 -9.86
N GLN A 95 34.81 21.30 -8.78
CA GLN A 95 35.81 20.32 -8.35
C GLN A 95 35.22 18.93 -8.52
N THR A 96 35.86 18.08 -9.34
CA THR A 96 35.40 16.70 -9.52
C THR A 96 35.80 15.86 -8.31
N VAL A 97 34.81 15.37 -7.59
CA VAL A 97 34.99 14.52 -6.40
C VAL A 97 35.03 13.04 -6.79
N GLN A 98 34.18 12.65 -7.76
CA GLN A 98 34.04 11.27 -8.21
C GLN A 98 33.69 11.22 -9.70
N LEU A 99 34.29 10.26 -10.41
CA LEU A 99 33.94 9.93 -11.79
C LEU A 99 34.16 8.43 -12.00
N GLU A 100 33.07 7.70 -12.26
CA GLU A 100 33.13 6.23 -12.45
C GLU A 100 32.01 5.75 -13.35
N VAL A 101 32.19 4.58 -13.96
CA VAL A 101 31.11 3.84 -14.60
C VAL A 101 30.54 2.85 -13.60
N ARG A 102 29.24 2.90 -13.36
CA ARG A 102 28.56 2.03 -12.40
C ARG A 102 27.18 1.60 -12.89
N PRO A 103 26.56 0.57 -12.28
CA PRO A 103 25.17 0.25 -12.52
C PRO A 103 24.25 1.43 -12.19
N ARG A 104 23.23 1.65 -13.01
CA ARG A 104 22.21 2.68 -12.79
C ARG A 104 21.47 2.43 -11.48
N LYS A 105 21.36 3.44 -10.62
CA LYS A 105 20.58 3.36 -9.38
C LYS A 105 19.08 3.26 -9.70
N PRO A 106 18.37 2.25 -9.21
CA PRO A 106 16.92 2.18 -9.38
C PRO A 106 16.24 3.34 -8.66
N ARG A 107 15.28 3.98 -9.32
CA ARG A 107 14.45 5.05 -8.76
C ARG A 107 13.01 4.59 -8.65
N VAL A 108 12.32 5.04 -7.62
CA VAL A 108 10.90 4.77 -7.46
C VAL A 108 10.14 5.55 -8.54
N THR A 109 9.25 4.88 -9.26
CA THR A 109 8.44 5.48 -10.31
C THR A 109 6.97 5.17 -10.12
N ALA A 110 6.11 6.17 -10.35
CA ALA A 110 4.66 6.00 -10.43
C ALA A 110 4.24 5.36 -11.77
N PHE A 111 5.12 5.43 -12.80
CA PHE A 111 4.85 4.83 -14.09
C PHE A 111 5.25 3.36 -14.13
N ARG A 112 4.33 2.54 -14.57
CA ARG A 112 4.61 1.13 -14.88
C ARG A 112 4.86 0.97 -16.36
N PRO A 113 5.74 0.03 -16.75
CA PRO A 113 5.75 -0.44 -18.13
C PRO A 113 4.36 -1.01 -18.42
N SER A 114 3.61 -0.36 -19.31
CA SER A 114 2.32 -0.86 -19.77
C SER A 114 2.55 -2.14 -20.57
N TYR A 115 1.86 -3.22 -20.17
CA TYR A 115 1.57 -4.39 -20.97
C TYR A 115 2.64 -4.89 -21.96
N GLY A 116 3.44 -5.86 -21.52
CA GLY A 116 4.18 -6.74 -22.43
C GLY A 116 5.26 -6.11 -23.30
N LEU A 117 5.42 -4.80 -23.25
CA LEU A 117 6.59 -4.13 -23.78
C LEU A 117 7.72 -4.40 -22.80
N THR A 118 8.54 -5.40 -23.13
CA THR A 118 9.88 -5.50 -22.54
C THR A 118 10.48 -4.10 -22.57
N ARG A 119 10.94 -3.62 -21.43
CA ARG A 119 11.50 -2.31 -21.20
C ARG A 119 12.72 -2.10 -22.12
N GLN A 120 12.46 -1.75 -23.37
CA GLN A 120 13.45 -1.19 -24.28
C GLN A 120 13.26 0.33 -24.28
N ASP A 121 13.47 0.95 -23.14
CA ASP A 121 13.46 2.41 -23.02
C ASP A 121 14.79 3.03 -23.52
N GLY A 122 15.62 2.26 -24.20
CA GLY A 122 16.88 2.73 -24.81
C GLY A 122 17.97 3.15 -23.79
N ARG A 123 17.68 3.02 -22.50
CA ARG A 123 18.60 3.43 -21.44
C ARG A 123 19.61 2.34 -21.15
N SER A 124 20.88 2.74 -20.98
CA SER A 124 21.93 1.84 -20.56
C SER A 124 21.70 1.32 -19.15
N ALA A 125 22.00 0.04 -18.91
CA ALA A 125 22.03 -0.53 -17.57
C ALA A 125 23.13 0.08 -16.70
N GLN A 126 24.17 0.61 -17.36
CA GLN A 126 25.28 1.34 -16.74
C GLN A 126 25.18 2.82 -17.04
N VAL A 127 25.74 3.64 -16.16
CA VAL A 127 25.83 5.10 -16.27
C VAL A 127 27.24 5.56 -15.95
N VAL A 128 27.59 6.71 -16.48
CA VAL A 128 28.72 7.48 -15.97
C VAL A 128 28.21 8.28 -14.77
N TYR A 129 28.75 8.01 -13.61
CA TYR A 129 28.44 8.73 -12.38
C TYR A 129 29.50 9.78 -12.10
N VAL A 130 29.06 11.02 -11.94
CA VAL A 130 29.93 12.18 -11.70
C VAL A 130 29.45 12.92 -10.48
N VAL A 131 30.36 13.24 -9.54
CA VAL A 131 30.08 14.14 -8.43
C VAL A 131 30.95 15.39 -8.57
N LEU A 132 30.28 16.53 -8.65
CA LEU A 132 30.89 17.85 -8.75
C LEU A 132 30.57 18.66 -7.50
N ASP A 133 31.57 19.25 -6.88
CA ASP A 133 31.42 20.25 -5.83
C ASP A 133 31.75 21.64 -6.39
N TYR A 134 30.87 22.60 -6.17
CA TYR A 134 31.02 24.00 -6.54
C TYR A 134 31.14 24.83 -5.23
N PRO A 135 32.36 25.06 -4.72
CA PRO A 135 32.56 25.79 -3.49
C PRO A 135 32.24 27.27 -3.64
N PHE A 136 31.77 27.90 -2.56
CA PHE A 136 31.57 29.33 -2.46
C PHE A 136 32.07 29.83 -1.10
N ASP A 137 32.61 31.06 -1.07
CA ASP A 137 33.22 31.65 0.12
C ASP A 137 32.20 32.34 1.04
N HIS A 138 31.04 32.69 0.51
CA HIS A 138 29.95 33.34 1.24
C HIS A 138 28.61 32.72 0.84
N LYS A 139 27.63 32.80 1.70
CA LYS A 139 26.27 32.31 1.42
C LYS A 139 25.64 33.18 0.33
N PRO A 140 25.44 32.66 -0.90
CA PRO A 140 24.86 33.45 -1.99
C PRO A 140 23.36 33.72 -1.71
N ALA A 141 22.92 34.90 -2.16
CA ALA A 141 21.50 35.25 -2.16
C ALA A 141 20.73 34.57 -3.30
N GLU A 142 21.46 34.23 -4.37
CA GLU A 142 20.90 33.63 -5.58
C GLU A 142 21.88 32.59 -6.14
N ILE A 143 21.38 31.46 -6.60
CA ILE A 143 22.16 30.42 -7.29
C ILE A 143 21.46 30.07 -8.60
N THR A 144 22.18 30.22 -9.71
CA THR A 144 21.66 29.86 -11.03
C THR A 144 22.23 28.52 -11.49
N PHE A 145 21.37 27.63 -11.92
CA PHE A 145 21.70 26.30 -12.46
C PHE A 145 21.49 26.32 -13.98
N LYS A 146 22.53 26.03 -14.74
CA LYS A 146 22.46 25.95 -16.21
C LYS A 146 22.82 24.56 -16.66
N PRO A 147 21.83 23.76 -17.16
CA PRO A 147 22.13 22.49 -17.79
C PRO A 147 22.84 22.70 -19.12
N PRO A 148 23.47 21.68 -19.71
CA PRO A 148 24.04 21.79 -21.05
C PRO A 148 22.99 22.15 -22.09
N LEU A 149 23.15 23.29 -22.74
CA LEU A 149 22.26 23.80 -23.76
C LEU A 149 23.03 24.01 -25.08
N THR A 150 22.33 23.93 -26.20
CA THR A 150 22.84 24.36 -27.50
C THR A 150 22.96 25.88 -27.54
N SER A 151 23.61 26.46 -28.57
CA SER A 151 23.69 27.91 -28.81
C SER A 151 22.31 28.57 -28.88
N ASP A 152 21.28 27.81 -29.27
CA ASP A 152 19.91 28.29 -29.41
C ASP A 152 19.07 28.08 -28.12
N GLY A 153 19.73 27.67 -27.01
CA GLY A 153 19.10 27.48 -25.71
C GLY A 153 18.26 26.21 -25.59
N ILE A 154 18.43 25.24 -26.49
CA ILE A 154 17.74 23.94 -26.46
C ILE A 154 18.54 22.96 -25.60
N PRO A 155 17.92 22.19 -24.68
CA PRO A 155 18.61 21.17 -23.92
C PRO A 155 19.28 20.14 -24.82
N THR A 156 20.55 19.82 -24.56
CA THR A 156 21.27 18.77 -25.32
C THR A 156 20.81 17.38 -24.93
N ALA A 157 20.24 17.22 -23.72
CA ALA A 157 19.67 15.98 -23.23
C ALA A 157 18.59 16.24 -22.17
N ALA A 158 17.69 15.30 -21.98
CA ALA A 158 16.71 15.34 -20.90
C ALA A 158 17.37 15.01 -19.57
N ILE A 159 17.26 15.90 -18.58
CA ILE A 159 17.80 15.71 -17.23
C ILE A 159 16.63 15.70 -16.25
N GLY A 160 16.44 14.56 -15.55
CA GLY A 160 15.61 14.51 -14.36
C GLY A 160 16.39 15.06 -13.17
N VAL A 161 15.75 15.81 -12.30
CA VAL A 161 16.40 16.43 -11.15
C VAL A 161 15.61 16.26 -9.88
N ILE A 162 16.32 16.12 -8.77
CA ILE A 162 15.86 16.37 -7.41
C ILE A 162 16.77 17.41 -6.79
N PHE A 163 16.23 18.16 -5.84
CA PHE A 163 16.94 19.29 -5.28
C PHE A 163 16.66 19.43 -3.78
N ASP A 164 17.71 19.55 -2.99
CA ASP A 164 17.61 19.87 -1.57
C ASP A 164 18.49 21.06 -1.18
N HIS A 165 18.10 21.76 -0.10
CA HIS A 165 18.90 22.76 0.58
C HIS A 165 19.09 22.38 2.04
N LEU A 166 20.32 22.15 2.44
CA LEU A 166 20.69 21.73 3.80
C LEU A 166 19.91 20.49 4.28
N GLY A 167 19.58 19.57 3.35
CA GLY A 167 18.83 18.34 3.63
C GLY A 167 17.31 18.50 3.58
N VAL A 168 16.78 19.70 3.30
CA VAL A 168 15.35 19.93 3.08
C VAL A 168 15.05 19.87 1.59
N ALA A 169 14.17 18.96 1.17
CA ALA A 169 13.77 18.87 -0.23
C ALA A 169 13.10 20.17 -0.69
N VAL A 170 13.60 20.74 -1.79
CA VAL A 170 13.03 21.92 -2.45
C VAL A 170 12.15 21.52 -3.61
N THR A 171 12.57 20.50 -4.37
CA THR A 171 11.76 19.91 -5.44
C THR A 171 11.68 18.40 -5.25
N ASP A 172 10.58 17.82 -5.74
CA ASP A 172 10.50 16.39 -6.07
C ASP A 172 11.07 16.18 -7.47
N TYR A 173 10.82 15.00 -8.07
CA TYR A 173 11.24 14.74 -9.45
C TYR A 173 10.70 15.77 -10.43
N ARG A 174 11.61 16.48 -11.12
CA ARG A 174 11.31 17.47 -12.16
C ARG A 174 12.32 17.32 -13.30
N TYR A 175 12.00 17.93 -14.44
CA TYR A 175 12.95 18.08 -15.53
C TYR A 175 13.64 19.44 -15.41
N LEU A 176 14.97 19.42 -15.57
CA LEU A 176 15.76 20.63 -15.73
C LEU A 176 16.07 20.81 -17.23
N SER A 177 15.36 21.73 -17.88
CA SER A 177 15.41 21.93 -19.33
C SER A 177 15.86 23.35 -19.75
N ARG A 178 16.16 24.21 -18.81
CA ARG A 178 16.63 25.58 -19.03
C ARG A 178 17.41 26.07 -17.83
N SER A 179 17.98 27.26 -17.94
CA SER A 179 18.56 27.96 -16.79
C SER A 179 17.48 28.25 -15.75
N GLU A 180 17.73 27.91 -14.50
CA GLU A 180 16.77 28.05 -13.38
C GLU A 180 17.47 28.77 -12.21
N VAL A 181 16.76 29.72 -11.62
CA VAL A 181 17.27 30.56 -10.52
C VAL A 181 16.68 30.04 -9.22
N PHE A 182 17.54 29.81 -8.23
CA PHE A 182 17.21 29.35 -6.90
C PHE A 182 17.54 30.41 -5.85
N TYR A 183 16.62 30.69 -4.96
CA TYR A 183 16.76 31.59 -3.81
C TYR A 183 16.87 30.79 -2.52
N PRO A 184 18.09 30.57 -1.99
CA PRO A 184 18.28 29.87 -0.71
C PRO A 184 17.84 30.75 0.46
N ASN A 185 17.01 30.20 1.34
CA ASN A 185 16.78 30.79 2.64
C ASN A 185 17.71 30.10 3.67
N TRP A 186 18.80 30.75 4.00
CA TRP A 186 19.83 30.22 4.88
C TRP A 186 19.42 30.15 6.37
N ASN A 187 18.39 30.90 6.74
CA ASN A 187 17.84 30.88 8.11
C ASN A 187 16.82 29.74 8.28
N ASP A 188 16.05 29.48 7.22
CA ASP A 188 15.07 28.40 7.21
C ASP A 188 15.00 27.74 5.82
N PRO A 189 15.67 26.60 5.62
CA PRO A 189 15.72 25.91 4.33
C PRO A 189 14.34 25.52 3.77
N TRP A 190 13.33 25.44 4.62
CA TRP A 190 11.95 25.13 4.23
C TRP A 190 11.32 26.19 3.32
N TYR A 191 11.79 27.43 3.39
CA TYR A 191 11.33 28.56 2.57
C TYR A 191 12.24 28.85 1.39
N SER A 192 13.25 28.00 1.15
CA SER A 192 14.04 28.05 -0.07
C SER A 192 13.19 27.70 -1.27
N ARG A 193 13.39 28.37 -2.39
CA ARG A 193 12.53 28.23 -3.57
C ARG A 193 13.25 28.54 -4.86
N PHE A 194 12.79 27.95 -5.93
CA PHE A 194 13.11 28.41 -7.28
C PHE A 194 12.25 29.61 -7.67
N GLU A 195 12.74 30.44 -8.58
CA GLU A 195 11.94 31.45 -9.27
C GLU A 195 10.80 30.77 -10.06
N ASN A 196 11.11 29.66 -10.71
CA ASN A 196 10.15 28.87 -11.46
C ASN A 196 9.21 28.11 -10.48
N PRO A 197 7.90 28.44 -10.46
CA PRO A 197 6.96 27.83 -9.52
C PRO A 197 6.68 26.34 -9.81
N ASN A 198 7.08 25.82 -10.98
CA ASN A 198 6.96 24.40 -11.29
C ASN A 198 8.06 23.56 -10.62
N LEU A 199 9.19 24.18 -10.25
CA LEU A 199 10.25 23.53 -9.49
C LEU A 199 9.97 23.65 -7.99
N THR A 200 8.99 22.93 -7.52
CA THR A 200 8.58 22.92 -6.12
C THR A 200 8.26 21.49 -5.67
N ARG A 201 8.46 21.24 -4.39
CA ARG A 201 8.06 19.96 -3.79
C ARG A 201 6.54 19.84 -3.72
N HIS A 202 6.07 18.61 -3.68
CA HIS A 202 4.65 18.30 -3.60
C HIS A 202 4.05 18.76 -2.25
N HIS A 203 4.76 18.50 -1.17
CA HIS A 203 4.41 19.01 0.17
C HIS A 203 4.97 20.43 0.38
N LYS A 204 4.15 21.41 0.02
CA LYS A 204 4.53 22.83 0.14
C LYS A 204 4.51 23.34 1.56
N SER A 205 3.67 22.77 2.42
CA SER A 205 3.53 23.18 3.81
C SER A 205 4.39 22.33 4.72
N ALA A 206 5.05 22.98 5.66
CA ALA A 206 5.83 22.33 6.70
C ALA A 206 4.97 21.69 7.79
N LEU A 207 3.72 22.15 7.91
CA LEU A 207 2.72 21.66 8.84
C LEU A 207 1.51 21.20 8.04
N MET A 208 1.12 19.92 8.18
CA MET A 208 0.01 19.30 7.46
C MET A 208 -0.78 18.40 8.39
N SER A 209 -2.10 18.43 8.25
CA SER A 209 -3.02 17.61 9.03
C SER A 209 -3.76 16.62 8.13
N PHE A 210 -3.87 15.39 8.58
CA PHE A 210 -4.59 14.32 7.88
C PHE A 210 -5.60 13.70 8.84
N VAL A 211 -6.84 13.60 8.42
CA VAL A 211 -7.91 12.95 9.18
C VAL A 211 -8.41 11.77 8.38
N SER A 212 -8.19 10.56 8.87
CA SER A 212 -8.74 9.34 8.27
C SER A 212 -9.96 8.91 9.06
N VAL A 213 -11.10 8.81 8.39
CA VAL A 213 -12.37 8.36 8.98
C VAL A 213 -12.65 6.97 8.43
N GLU A 214 -12.46 5.96 9.24
CA GLU A 214 -12.63 4.57 8.87
C GLU A 214 -13.62 3.85 9.79
N PRO A 215 -14.20 2.73 9.38
CA PRO A 215 -14.96 1.90 10.29
C PRO A 215 -14.07 1.50 11.48
N ARG A 216 -14.54 1.72 12.68
CA ARG A 216 -13.89 1.39 13.97
C ARG A 216 -12.68 2.24 14.35
N GLU A 217 -12.25 3.18 13.51
CA GLU A 217 -11.11 4.04 13.82
C GLU A 217 -11.26 5.40 13.15
N VAL A 218 -11.03 6.46 13.91
CA VAL A 218 -10.71 7.77 13.35
C VAL A 218 -9.26 8.04 13.70
N ARG A 219 -8.44 8.45 12.72
CA ARG A 219 -7.06 8.85 12.96
C ARG A 219 -6.89 10.31 12.61
N HIS A 220 -6.19 11.01 13.50
CA HIS A 220 -5.66 12.34 13.25
C HIS A 220 -4.13 12.25 13.20
N GLU A 221 -3.57 12.60 12.08
CA GLU A 221 -2.14 12.53 11.82
C GLU A 221 -1.64 13.91 11.46
N VAL A 222 -0.51 14.31 12.01
CA VAL A 222 0.09 15.62 11.75
C VAL A 222 1.56 15.45 11.43
N ILE A 223 1.99 16.08 10.33
CA ILE A 223 3.41 16.29 10.03
C ILE A 223 3.74 17.71 10.48
N PHE A 224 4.82 17.85 11.24
CA PHE A 224 5.30 19.14 11.73
C PHE A 224 6.84 19.13 11.86
N ARG A 225 7.43 20.30 11.82
CA ARG A 225 8.87 20.46 12.08
C ARG A 225 9.12 20.54 13.57
N LEU A 226 10.31 20.14 14.00
CA LEU A 226 10.72 20.36 15.41
C LEU A 226 10.63 21.85 15.79
N ARG A 227 10.96 22.74 14.88
CA ARG A 227 10.84 24.20 15.05
C ARG A 227 9.38 24.64 15.32
N ASP A 228 8.39 24.01 14.68
CA ASP A 228 6.99 24.33 14.96
C ASP A 228 6.60 23.91 16.38
N LEU A 229 7.10 22.75 16.83
CA LEU A 229 6.91 22.28 18.21
C LEU A 229 7.53 23.24 19.23
N GLU A 230 8.69 23.83 18.93
CA GLU A 230 9.34 24.85 19.77
C GLU A 230 8.50 26.13 19.86
N GLY A 231 7.70 26.44 18.84
CA GLY A 231 6.74 27.55 18.88
C GLY A 231 5.56 27.31 19.83
N TRP A 232 5.25 26.06 20.14
CA TRP A 232 4.14 25.69 21.04
C TRP A 232 4.62 25.30 22.43
N LEU A 233 5.87 24.80 22.57
CA LEU A 233 6.44 24.28 23.81
C LEU A 233 7.86 24.78 24.02
N ASP A 234 8.18 25.15 25.25
CA ASP A 234 9.58 25.36 25.68
C ASP A 234 10.26 23.99 25.89
N LEU A 235 10.97 23.53 24.84
CA LEU A 235 11.67 22.24 24.86
C LEU A 235 12.98 22.27 25.65
N LYS A 236 13.46 23.47 26.05
CA LYS A 236 14.71 23.71 26.82
C LYS A 236 15.93 23.09 26.15
N LEU A 237 16.07 23.27 24.85
CA LEU A 237 17.18 22.70 24.05
C LEU A 237 18.44 23.58 24.05
N GLY A 238 18.39 24.78 24.61
CA GLY A 238 19.54 25.71 24.56
C GLY A 238 19.99 25.99 23.12
N ASP A 239 21.32 26.04 22.92
CA ASP A 239 21.95 26.30 21.61
C ASP A 239 22.31 25.00 20.85
N GLU A 240 21.81 23.83 21.29
CA GLU A 240 22.11 22.55 20.64
C GLU A 240 21.58 22.52 19.21
N THR A 241 22.47 22.27 18.26
CA THR A 241 22.12 22.12 16.84
C THR A 241 21.93 20.67 16.42
N LEU A 242 22.56 19.73 17.14
CA LEU A 242 22.42 18.28 16.96
C LEU A 242 21.84 17.68 18.23
N LEU A 243 20.81 16.92 18.09
CA LEU A 243 20.08 16.27 19.18
C LEU A 243 20.36 14.78 19.19
N ASP A 244 20.72 14.26 20.34
CA ASP A 244 20.92 12.83 20.53
C ASP A 244 19.58 12.06 20.65
N ALA A 245 19.65 10.74 20.70
CA ALA A 245 18.49 9.87 20.80
C ALA A 245 17.68 10.11 22.11
N ASN A 246 18.33 10.51 23.22
CA ASN A 246 17.66 10.75 24.49
C ASN A 246 16.86 12.06 24.46
N ALA A 247 17.46 13.12 23.90
CA ALA A 247 16.77 14.39 23.66
C ALA A 247 15.55 14.17 22.77
N MET A 248 15.72 13.44 21.66
CA MET A 248 14.61 13.11 20.74
C MET A 248 13.51 12.27 21.42
N ALA A 249 13.85 11.32 22.27
CA ALA A 249 12.87 10.54 23.02
C ALA A 249 12.06 11.41 24.00
N LYS A 250 12.70 12.42 24.62
CA LYS A 250 12.00 13.39 25.47
C LYS A 250 11.06 14.28 24.64
N ILE A 251 11.54 14.79 23.51
CA ILE A 251 10.76 15.62 22.59
C ILE A 251 9.53 14.86 22.10
N LYS A 252 9.69 13.61 21.66
CA LYS A 252 8.57 12.76 21.23
C LYS A 252 7.50 12.61 22.31
N ARG A 253 7.88 12.41 23.58
CA ARG A 253 6.92 12.33 24.70
C ARG A 253 6.19 13.65 24.92
N GLN A 254 6.89 14.78 24.88
CA GLN A 254 6.26 16.11 25.01
C GLN A 254 5.31 16.41 23.85
N ALA A 255 5.64 15.99 22.62
CA ALA A 255 4.76 16.11 21.47
C ALA A 255 3.50 15.25 21.63
N ILE A 256 3.63 14.00 22.13
CA ILE A 256 2.47 13.15 22.42
C ILE A 256 1.55 13.82 23.43
N ASP A 257 2.10 14.35 24.51
CA ASP A 257 1.32 15.03 25.55
C ASP A 257 0.59 16.25 24.99
N LEU A 258 1.30 17.13 24.27
CA LEU A 258 0.69 18.30 23.63
C LEU A 258 -0.48 17.92 22.72
N PHE A 259 -0.22 17.06 21.73
CA PHE A 259 -1.21 16.75 20.71
C PHE A 259 -2.38 15.89 21.23
N SER A 260 -2.19 15.12 22.29
CA SER A 260 -3.27 14.36 22.93
C SER A 260 -4.30 15.25 23.64
N HIS A 261 -3.90 16.45 24.05
CA HIS A 261 -4.75 17.39 24.78
C HIS A 261 -5.16 18.64 23.96
N SER A 262 -4.45 18.88 22.84
CA SER A 262 -4.79 19.91 21.88
C SER A 262 -5.60 19.33 20.72
N ASN A 263 -6.19 20.20 19.90
CA ASN A 263 -6.95 19.78 18.71
C ASN A 263 -8.09 18.79 19.07
N PRO A 264 -9.04 19.16 19.93
CA PRO A 264 -10.09 18.27 20.40
C PRO A 264 -10.90 17.68 19.25
N LEU A 265 -11.02 16.35 19.25
CA LEU A 265 -11.78 15.58 18.27
C LEU A 265 -13.10 15.13 18.88
N THR A 266 -14.17 15.31 18.11
CA THR A 266 -15.54 14.93 18.45
C THR A 266 -16.04 13.89 17.44
N ILE A 267 -16.54 12.77 17.93
CA ILE A 267 -17.20 11.73 17.14
C ILE A 267 -18.66 11.64 17.57
N ASP A 268 -19.59 11.80 16.64
CA ASP A 268 -21.04 11.75 16.86
C ASP A 268 -21.50 12.59 18.07
N GLY A 269 -20.91 13.77 18.23
CA GLY A 269 -21.22 14.73 19.28
C GLY A 269 -20.51 14.53 20.62
N SER A 270 -19.68 13.49 20.76
CA SER A 270 -18.91 13.21 21.97
C SER A 270 -17.43 13.53 21.76
N VAL A 271 -16.83 14.30 22.68
CA VAL A 271 -15.38 14.53 22.70
C VAL A 271 -14.68 13.22 23.09
N VAL A 272 -13.70 12.81 22.32
CA VAL A 272 -12.95 11.56 22.52
C VAL A 272 -11.48 11.83 22.71
N LEU A 273 -10.85 11.01 23.55
CA LEU A 273 -9.39 11.00 23.72
C LEU A 273 -8.76 9.91 22.87
N PRO A 274 -7.52 10.10 22.38
CA PRO A 274 -6.85 9.09 21.60
C PRO A 274 -6.59 7.82 22.44
N SER A 275 -6.91 6.67 21.85
CA SER A 275 -6.61 5.34 22.43
C SER A 275 -5.15 4.94 22.17
N LEU A 276 -4.51 5.53 21.17
CA LEU A 276 -3.12 5.36 20.81
C LEU A 276 -2.56 6.70 20.34
N ALA A 277 -1.37 7.05 20.82
CA ALA A 277 -0.59 8.19 20.35
C ALA A 277 0.85 7.76 20.09
N LYS A 278 1.38 8.06 18.90
CA LYS A 278 2.74 7.70 18.50
C LYS A 278 3.38 8.84 17.72
N VAL A 279 4.65 9.15 18.01
CA VAL A 279 5.45 10.13 17.26
C VAL A 279 6.63 9.42 16.63
N GLU A 280 6.79 9.64 15.32
CA GLU A 280 7.91 9.15 14.55
C GLU A 280 8.73 10.31 13.99
N GLN A 281 10.01 10.07 13.81
CA GLN A 281 10.87 10.97 13.07
C GLN A 281 10.78 10.64 11.58
N LEU A 282 10.61 11.67 10.77
CA LEU A 282 10.39 11.52 9.35
C LEU A 282 11.54 12.12 8.55
N SER A 283 11.84 11.50 7.43
CA SER A 283 12.60 12.07 6.33
C SER A 283 11.65 12.37 5.19
N VAL A 284 11.73 13.58 4.68
CA VAL A 284 11.00 14.00 3.47
C VAL A 284 12.02 14.02 2.35
N GLY A 285 11.95 13.06 1.47
CA GLY A 285 12.89 12.88 0.38
C GLY A 285 12.20 12.54 -0.94
N VAL A 286 12.99 12.22 -1.94
CA VAL A 286 12.52 11.81 -3.29
C VAL A 286 11.67 10.56 -3.29
N GLU A 287 11.84 9.71 -2.29
CA GLU A 287 11.04 8.49 -2.13
C GLU A 287 9.78 8.74 -1.29
N GLY A 288 9.41 10.00 -1.07
CA GLY A 288 8.30 10.42 -0.23
C GLY A 288 8.68 10.54 1.24
N LEU A 289 7.69 10.34 2.11
CA LEU A 289 7.86 10.33 3.56
C LEU A 289 8.34 8.95 4.03
N LYS A 290 9.48 8.94 4.72
CA LYS A 290 10.01 7.73 5.37
C LYS A 290 10.14 7.93 6.86
N VAL A 291 9.80 6.91 7.62
CA VAL A 291 10.14 6.83 9.04
C VAL A 291 11.62 6.55 9.17
N LEU A 292 12.31 7.38 9.94
CA LEU A 292 13.70 7.17 10.30
C LEU A 292 13.78 6.25 11.52
N GLU A 293 14.39 5.10 11.34
CA GLU A 293 14.60 4.14 12.44
C GLU A 293 15.75 4.61 13.33
N ASN A 294 15.41 5.25 14.45
CA ASN A 294 16.32 5.63 15.55
C ASN A 294 17.69 6.22 15.12
N PRO A 295 17.70 7.36 14.43
CA PRO A 295 18.96 8.00 14.07
C PRO A 295 19.76 8.36 15.34
N SER A 296 21.07 8.16 15.31
CA SER A 296 21.95 8.47 16.43
C SER A 296 21.98 9.96 16.76
N GLU A 297 21.85 10.79 15.73
CA GLU A 297 21.83 12.26 15.83
C GLU A 297 20.79 12.83 14.89
N THR A 298 20.18 13.93 15.31
CA THR A 298 19.14 14.65 14.57
C THR A 298 19.51 16.13 14.47
N ASN A 299 19.52 16.64 13.26
CA ASN A 299 19.69 18.09 13.06
C ASN A 299 18.38 18.81 13.43
N ARG A 300 18.45 19.67 14.48
CA ARG A 300 17.32 20.44 15.00
C ARG A 300 16.61 21.28 13.95
N ALA A 301 17.37 21.94 13.07
CA ALA A 301 16.82 22.88 12.08
C ALA A 301 16.01 22.19 10.97
N THR A 302 16.34 20.93 10.67
CA THR A 302 15.72 20.19 9.56
C THR A 302 14.85 19.03 9.99
N ALA A 303 14.77 18.76 11.31
CA ALA A 303 14.00 17.63 11.84
C ALA A 303 12.50 17.79 11.57
N VAL A 304 11.92 16.73 11.02
CA VAL A 304 10.48 16.58 10.78
C VAL A 304 9.96 15.44 11.62
N LEU A 305 8.83 15.65 12.24
CA LEU A 305 8.14 14.67 13.07
C LEU A 305 6.75 14.41 12.50
N GLY A 306 6.27 13.18 12.65
CA GLY A 306 4.91 12.81 12.35
C GLY A 306 4.26 12.22 13.59
N ILE A 307 3.13 12.77 14.01
CA ILE A 307 2.30 12.18 15.07
C ILE A 307 1.11 11.47 14.46
N VAL A 308 0.73 10.37 15.09
CA VAL A 308 -0.49 9.62 14.83
C VAL A 308 -1.28 9.52 16.13
N LEU A 309 -2.50 10.01 16.10
CA LEU A 309 -3.49 9.86 17.17
C LEU A 309 -4.62 8.99 16.64
N SER A 310 -4.87 7.85 17.27
CA SER A 310 -5.91 6.91 16.90
C SER A 310 -7.03 6.93 17.92
N TYR A 311 -8.26 7.04 17.44
CA TYR A 311 -9.49 7.08 18.24
C TYR A 311 -10.33 5.88 17.84
N ALA A 312 -10.46 4.92 18.76
CA ALA A 312 -11.24 3.71 18.52
C ALA A 312 -12.74 4.01 18.49
N GLY A 313 -13.47 3.35 17.58
CA GLY A 313 -14.92 3.40 17.44
C GLY A 313 -15.50 2.01 17.18
N ASP A 314 -16.83 1.89 17.19
CA ASP A 314 -17.52 0.61 16.97
C ASP A 314 -18.00 0.44 15.51
N ALA A 315 -18.12 1.54 14.76
CA ALA A 315 -18.62 1.58 13.39
C ALA A 315 -18.09 2.84 12.67
N LEU A 316 -18.42 2.97 11.37
CA LEU A 316 -18.21 4.24 10.66
C LEU A 316 -19.07 5.34 11.30
N PRO A 317 -18.46 6.44 11.78
CA PRO A 317 -19.22 7.51 12.44
C PRO A 317 -20.18 8.22 11.48
N ASN A 318 -21.16 8.93 11.99
CA ASN A 318 -22.04 9.80 11.21
C ASN A 318 -21.44 11.20 11.04
N TYR A 319 -20.71 11.66 12.04
CA TYR A 319 -20.13 12.99 12.07
C TYR A 319 -18.80 12.99 12.84
N VAL A 320 -17.79 13.60 12.25
CA VAL A 320 -16.49 13.86 12.90
C VAL A 320 -16.20 15.34 12.82
N SER A 321 -15.79 15.94 13.93
CA SER A 321 -15.31 17.32 13.98
C SER A 321 -14.02 17.39 14.77
N LEU A 322 -13.04 18.09 14.22
CA LEU A 322 -11.76 18.37 14.87
C LEU A 322 -11.57 19.89 14.85
N LYS A 323 -11.32 20.48 16.01
CA LYS A 323 -10.95 21.88 16.11
C LYS A 323 -9.45 22.00 16.16
N TRP A 324 -8.86 22.73 15.24
CA TRP A 324 -7.43 22.99 15.23
C TRP A 324 -7.08 24.14 16.18
N ASP A 325 -6.23 23.91 17.17
CA ASP A 325 -5.85 24.89 18.17
C ASP A 325 -4.36 25.34 18.04
N LEU A 326 -3.54 24.58 17.30
CA LEU A 326 -2.09 24.78 17.24
C LEU A 326 -1.69 25.61 16.00
N PHE A 327 -1.95 26.91 16.04
CA PHE A 327 -1.43 27.86 15.06
C PHE A 327 -0.13 28.49 15.58
N THR A 328 0.78 28.85 14.67
CA THR A 328 1.98 29.64 14.98
C THR A 328 1.86 31.03 14.36
N GLU A 329 2.74 31.97 14.72
CA GLU A 329 2.78 33.29 14.09
C GLU A 329 3.13 33.19 12.59
N GLU A 330 3.94 32.19 12.22
CA GLU A 330 4.38 31.95 10.84
C GLU A 330 3.41 31.08 10.04
N THR A 331 2.50 30.36 10.69
CA THR A 331 1.58 29.41 10.05
C THR A 331 0.15 29.66 10.51
N ASP A 332 -0.58 30.41 9.71
CA ASP A 332 -1.98 30.78 9.93
C ASP A 332 -2.95 29.89 9.10
N THR A 333 -2.43 29.20 8.11
CA THR A 333 -3.18 28.31 7.22
C THR A 333 -2.53 26.93 7.18
N ILE A 334 -3.29 25.90 7.51
CA ILE A 334 -2.81 24.52 7.58
C ILE A 334 -3.58 23.68 6.56
N PRO A 335 -2.89 23.06 5.60
CA PRO A 335 -3.50 22.10 4.70
C PRO A 335 -4.03 20.90 5.46
N VAL A 336 -5.24 20.50 5.12
CA VAL A 336 -5.91 19.34 5.71
C VAL A 336 -6.33 18.39 4.60
N GLN A 337 -6.16 17.11 4.81
CA GLN A 337 -6.75 16.07 3.97
C GLN A 337 -7.64 15.18 4.81
N ILE A 338 -8.91 15.07 4.44
CA ILE A 338 -9.82 14.11 5.06
C ILE A 338 -9.94 12.92 4.12
N THR A 339 -9.71 11.71 4.63
CA THR A 339 -9.83 10.46 3.88
C THR A 339 -10.90 9.61 4.51
N ASP A 340 -11.82 9.10 3.71
CA ASP A 340 -12.87 8.17 4.11
C ASP A 340 -12.91 6.96 3.14
N PRO A 341 -13.80 5.96 3.33
CA PRO A 341 -13.90 4.84 2.40
C PRO A 341 -14.22 5.19 0.95
N ALA A 342 -14.75 6.39 0.67
CA ALA A 342 -15.03 6.87 -0.69
C ALA A 342 -13.82 7.55 -1.34
N GLY A 343 -12.87 8.08 -0.55
CA GLY A 343 -11.66 8.71 -1.05
C GLY A 343 -11.12 9.84 -0.18
N ALA A 344 -10.22 10.62 -0.75
CA ALA A 344 -9.57 11.74 -0.07
C ALA A 344 -10.14 13.08 -0.55
N VAL A 345 -10.43 13.97 0.40
CA VAL A 345 -10.92 15.33 0.15
C VAL A 345 -9.91 16.32 0.75
N PRO A 346 -9.27 17.16 -0.06
CA PRO A 346 -8.39 18.21 0.44
C PRO A 346 -9.18 19.37 1.01
N GLY A 347 -8.61 20.03 2.00
CA GLY A 347 -9.14 21.22 2.65
C GLY A 347 -8.03 22.05 3.29
N GLN A 348 -8.44 23.04 4.04
CA GLN A 348 -7.53 23.85 4.86
C GLN A 348 -8.27 24.39 6.09
N VAL A 349 -7.53 24.69 7.14
CA VAL A 349 -8.00 25.42 8.31
C VAL A 349 -7.21 26.70 8.48
N THR A 350 -7.89 27.73 8.99
CA THR A 350 -7.31 29.03 9.34
C THR A 350 -7.72 29.41 10.76
N ARG A 351 -7.13 30.48 11.31
CA ARG A 351 -7.53 30.98 12.64
C ARG A 351 -8.99 31.37 12.70
N GLU A 352 -9.55 31.90 11.61
CA GLU A 352 -10.96 32.30 11.50
C GLU A 352 -11.89 31.10 11.29
N ALA A 353 -11.40 30.03 10.66
CA ALA A 353 -12.13 28.80 10.37
C ALA A 353 -11.34 27.56 10.85
N PRO A 354 -11.19 27.35 12.17
CA PRO A 354 -10.31 26.32 12.73
C PRO A 354 -10.91 24.91 12.72
N ASN A 355 -12.15 24.74 12.26
CA ASN A 355 -12.86 23.47 12.36
C ASN A 355 -12.73 22.66 11.08
N ILE A 356 -12.29 21.42 11.25
CA ILE A 356 -12.34 20.36 10.25
C ILE A 356 -13.61 19.56 10.54
N THR A 357 -14.50 19.40 9.55
CA THR A 357 -15.72 18.63 9.74
C THR A 357 -15.89 17.60 8.63
N TRP A 358 -16.32 16.42 9.00
CA TRP A 358 -16.71 15.36 8.08
C TRP A 358 -18.09 14.84 8.46
N LYS A 359 -18.91 14.62 7.46
CA LYS A 359 -20.24 14.04 7.60
C LYS A 359 -20.35 12.81 6.71
N ASN A 360 -20.95 11.76 7.22
CA ASN A 360 -21.17 10.55 6.46
C ASN A 360 -22.18 10.76 5.34
N TYR A 361 -21.72 10.80 4.11
CA TYR A 361 -22.52 10.86 2.89
C TYR A 361 -22.52 9.53 2.11
N ILE A 362 -21.95 8.47 2.69
CA ILE A 362 -21.77 7.18 2.00
C ILE A 362 -23.04 6.36 2.11
N LEU A 363 -23.98 6.57 1.19
CA LEU A 363 -25.33 5.99 1.22
C LEU A 363 -25.38 4.46 1.09
N LYS A 364 -24.35 3.85 0.52
CA LYS A 364 -24.29 2.39 0.25
C LYS A 364 -23.26 1.66 1.11
N TRP A 365 -22.72 2.32 2.11
CA TRP A 365 -21.78 1.66 3.00
C TRP A 365 -22.50 0.68 3.92
N SER A 366 -22.09 -0.57 3.92
CA SER A 366 -22.45 -1.55 4.94
C SER A 366 -21.19 -2.02 5.63
N ASP A 367 -21.17 -1.90 6.93
CA ASP A 367 -20.04 -2.35 7.73
C ASP A 367 -19.87 -3.87 7.60
N PRO A 368 -18.70 -4.38 7.18
CA PRO A 368 -18.48 -5.80 7.06
C PRO A 368 -18.61 -6.47 8.45
N LYS A 369 -19.44 -7.50 8.53
CA LYS A 369 -19.70 -8.24 9.76
C LYS A 369 -19.41 -9.72 9.56
N THR A 370 -18.80 -10.33 10.56
CA THR A 370 -18.63 -11.79 10.58
C THR A 370 -19.98 -12.48 10.57
N GLN A 371 -20.07 -13.60 9.90
CA GLN A 371 -21.29 -14.39 9.75
C GLN A 371 -21.02 -15.88 10.04
N PRO A 372 -22.05 -16.65 10.42
CA PRO A 372 -21.93 -18.09 10.54
C PRO A 372 -21.50 -18.73 9.21
N VAL A 373 -20.71 -19.77 9.27
CA VAL A 373 -20.23 -20.51 8.10
C VAL A 373 -21.24 -21.63 7.78
N THR A 374 -22.31 -21.25 7.08
CA THR A 374 -23.43 -22.15 6.75
C THR A 374 -23.35 -22.73 5.33
N VAL A 375 -22.16 -22.69 4.73
CA VAL A 375 -21.94 -23.24 3.40
C VAL A 375 -22.19 -24.73 3.41
N ALA A 376 -23.10 -25.19 2.55
CA ALA A 376 -23.35 -26.61 2.36
C ALA A 376 -22.16 -27.23 1.62
N ALA A 377 -21.35 -28.01 2.32
CA ALA A 377 -20.35 -28.84 1.66
C ALA A 377 -21.07 -29.87 0.80
N MET A 378 -20.78 -29.90 -0.49
CA MET A 378 -21.40 -30.81 -1.44
C MET A 378 -20.42 -31.93 -1.77
N ARG A 379 -20.87 -33.16 -1.61
CA ARG A 379 -20.12 -34.34 -2.05
C ARG A 379 -20.72 -34.85 -3.36
N SER A 380 -19.91 -35.06 -4.33
CA SER A 380 -20.31 -35.76 -5.55
C SER A 380 -20.27 -37.28 -5.32
N ILE A 381 -21.39 -37.91 -5.53
CA ILE A 381 -21.54 -39.37 -5.47
C ILE A 381 -21.89 -39.82 -6.88
N SER A 382 -21.06 -40.69 -7.45
CA SER A 382 -21.35 -41.32 -8.72
C SER A 382 -22.34 -42.47 -8.53
N VAL A 383 -23.56 -42.26 -9.02
CA VAL A 383 -24.64 -43.24 -8.92
C VAL A 383 -24.85 -43.90 -10.26
N PRO A 384 -24.78 -45.23 -10.35
CA PRO A 384 -25.00 -45.95 -11.60
C PRO A 384 -26.52 -46.09 -11.90
N LEU A 385 -27.20 -44.98 -12.18
CA LEU A 385 -28.66 -44.92 -12.39
C LEU A 385 -29.16 -45.88 -13.46
N MET A 386 -28.41 -46.06 -14.56
CA MET A 386 -28.74 -46.99 -15.60
C MET A 386 -28.77 -48.43 -15.09
N SER A 387 -27.81 -48.83 -14.27
CA SER A 387 -27.78 -50.17 -13.67
C SER A 387 -28.96 -50.37 -12.74
N PHE A 388 -29.31 -49.39 -11.88
CA PHE A 388 -30.49 -49.46 -11.04
C PHE A 388 -31.79 -49.60 -11.86
N GLY A 389 -31.94 -48.76 -12.93
CA GLY A 389 -33.11 -48.85 -13.79
C GLY A 389 -33.26 -50.25 -14.44
N LEU A 390 -32.17 -50.83 -14.91
CA LEU A 390 -32.18 -52.18 -15.50
C LEU A 390 -32.48 -53.26 -14.46
N VAL A 391 -31.97 -53.15 -13.24
CA VAL A 391 -32.30 -54.07 -12.15
C VAL A 391 -33.79 -54.01 -11.80
N PHE A 392 -34.39 -52.80 -11.79
CA PHE A 392 -35.85 -52.67 -11.60
C PHE A 392 -36.66 -53.33 -12.72
N VAL A 393 -36.24 -53.13 -13.97
CA VAL A 393 -36.90 -53.80 -15.12
C VAL A 393 -36.73 -55.30 -15.04
N ALA A 394 -35.53 -55.80 -14.71
CA ALA A 394 -35.28 -57.22 -14.51
C ALA A 394 -36.15 -57.81 -13.39
N ALA A 395 -36.24 -57.12 -12.24
CA ALA A 395 -37.09 -57.52 -11.13
C ALA A 395 -38.58 -57.56 -11.52
N PHE A 396 -39.05 -56.55 -12.26
CA PHE A 396 -40.41 -56.49 -12.78
C PHE A 396 -40.71 -57.68 -13.70
N LEU A 397 -39.81 -57.98 -14.64
CA LEU A 397 -39.94 -59.11 -15.54
C LEU A 397 -39.90 -60.46 -14.82
N ALA A 398 -39.08 -60.61 -13.81
CA ALA A 398 -39.00 -61.78 -12.98
C ALA A 398 -40.31 -62.02 -12.20
N VAL A 399 -40.87 -60.94 -11.57
CA VAL A 399 -42.17 -61.00 -10.89
C VAL A 399 -43.30 -61.32 -11.87
N PHE A 400 -43.27 -60.70 -13.03
CA PHE A 400 -44.25 -60.98 -14.09
C PHE A 400 -44.18 -62.42 -14.56
N ALA A 401 -42.99 -62.99 -14.83
CA ALA A 401 -42.77 -64.38 -15.18
C ALA A 401 -43.30 -65.33 -14.09
N TRP A 402 -43.06 -65.01 -12.79
CA TRP A 402 -43.52 -65.80 -11.66
C TRP A 402 -45.05 -65.77 -11.51
N ARG A 403 -45.68 -64.61 -11.72
CA ARG A 403 -47.13 -64.46 -11.57
C ARG A 403 -47.89 -65.06 -12.74
N ASN A 404 -47.29 -65.02 -13.93
CA ASN A 404 -47.93 -65.44 -15.19
C ASN A 404 -47.33 -66.76 -15.70
N ARG A 405 -47.45 -67.85 -14.95
CA ARG A 405 -46.93 -69.20 -15.26
C ARG A 405 -47.60 -69.81 -16.51
N SER A 406 -47.75 -69.04 -17.55
CA SER A 406 -48.24 -69.46 -18.88
C SER A 406 -47.10 -70.03 -19.74
N HIS A 407 -47.41 -70.50 -20.94
CA HIS A 407 -46.51 -71.21 -21.86
C HIS A 407 -45.17 -70.46 -22.21
N HIS A 408 -45.05 -69.18 -21.86
CA HIS A 408 -43.87 -68.34 -22.18
C HIS A 408 -43.07 -67.83 -20.95
N TRP A 409 -43.30 -68.33 -19.74
CA TRP A 409 -42.64 -67.83 -18.53
C TRP A 409 -41.11 -67.95 -18.58
N GLN A 410 -40.58 -69.02 -19.26
CA GLN A 410 -39.14 -69.23 -19.45
C GLN A 410 -38.48 -68.13 -20.25
N GLY A 411 -39.17 -67.59 -21.29
CA GLY A 411 -38.70 -66.48 -22.08
C GLY A 411 -38.58 -65.19 -21.26
N TRP A 412 -39.56 -64.90 -20.40
CA TRP A 412 -39.53 -63.74 -19.53
C TRP A 412 -38.46 -63.84 -18.44
N ALA A 413 -38.24 -65.02 -17.92
CA ALA A 413 -37.19 -65.29 -16.94
C ALA A 413 -35.79 -65.16 -17.57
N ALA A 414 -35.61 -65.66 -18.80
CA ALA A 414 -34.35 -65.49 -19.54
C ALA A 414 -34.08 -64.00 -19.85
N ALA A 415 -35.11 -63.26 -20.27
CA ALA A 415 -34.99 -61.81 -20.50
C ALA A 415 -34.61 -61.06 -19.22
N ALA A 416 -35.21 -61.37 -18.10
CA ALA A 416 -34.86 -60.78 -16.78
C ALA A 416 -33.40 -61.05 -16.41
N LEU A 417 -32.93 -62.29 -16.64
CA LEU A 417 -31.54 -62.67 -16.37
C LEU A 417 -30.55 -61.89 -17.28
N LEU A 418 -30.85 -61.80 -18.57
CA LEU A 418 -30.01 -61.03 -19.54
C LEU A 418 -29.93 -59.56 -19.17
N ILE A 419 -31.07 -58.96 -18.80
CA ILE A 419 -31.08 -57.53 -18.37
C ILE A 419 -30.30 -57.35 -17.04
N CYS A 420 -30.41 -58.33 -16.14
CA CYS A 420 -29.62 -58.29 -14.90
C CYS A 420 -28.12 -58.38 -15.17
N LEU A 421 -27.68 -59.23 -16.09
CA LEU A 421 -26.29 -59.33 -16.51
C LEU A 421 -25.82 -58.05 -17.23
N ALA A 422 -26.67 -57.46 -18.11
CA ALA A 422 -26.39 -56.19 -18.78
C ALA A 422 -26.24 -55.03 -17.78
N SER A 423 -27.00 -55.04 -16.67
CA SER A 423 -26.87 -54.02 -15.61
C SER A 423 -25.47 -54.00 -14.95
N GLY A 424 -24.85 -55.20 -14.87
CA GLY A 424 -23.49 -55.35 -14.36
C GLY A 424 -22.44 -54.74 -15.29
N ALA A 425 -22.64 -54.85 -16.61
CA ALA A 425 -21.73 -54.26 -17.61
C ALA A 425 -21.84 -52.72 -17.66
N LEU A 426 -23.03 -52.16 -17.36
CA LEU A 426 -23.29 -50.70 -17.39
C LEU A 426 -22.97 -49.99 -16.07
N LYS A 427 -22.35 -50.66 -15.09
CA LYS A 427 -21.89 -50.03 -13.85
C LYS A 427 -20.93 -48.86 -14.04
N THR A 428 -20.23 -48.83 -15.17
CA THR A 428 -19.30 -47.73 -15.51
C THR A 428 -20.01 -46.46 -15.99
N MET A 429 -21.29 -46.55 -16.37
CA MET A 429 -22.11 -45.37 -16.72
C MET A 429 -22.75 -44.80 -15.43
N THR A 430 -22.06 -43.87 -14.80
CA THR A 430 -22.51 -43.22 -13.58
C THR A 430 -22.98 -41.79 -13.87
N VAL A 431 -23.97 -41.35 -13.09
CA VAL A 431 -24.40 -39.93 -13.06
C VAL A 431 -23.92 -39.38 -11.72
N GLU A 432 -23.27 -38.27 -11.76
CA GLU A 432 -22.83 -37.58 -10.55
C GLU A 432 -24.02 -36.86 -9.90
N VAL A 433 -24.33 -37.25 -8.69
CA VAL A 433 -25.37 -36.64 -7.85
C VAL A 433 -24.67 -35.95 -6.69
N THR A 434 -24.85 -34.64 -6.59
CA THR A 434 -24.32 -33.85 -5.46
C THR A 434 -25.25 -33.97 -4.25
N THR A 435 -24.70 -34.36 -3.12
CA THR A 435 -25.42 -34.44 -1.86
C THR A 435 -24.75 -33.63 -0.77
N PRO A 436 -25.52 -32.96 0.12
CA PRO A 436 -24.93 -32.27 1.26
C PRO A 436 -24.17 -33.24 2.15
N THR A 437 -23.00 -32.82 2.61
CA THR A 437 -22.17 -33.61 3.54
C THR A 437 -21.76 -32.80 4.74
N LYS A 438 -21.59 -33.45 5.87
CA LYS A 438 -21.04 -32.88 7.11
C LYS A 438 -19.54 -33.14 7.26
N THR A 439 -18.92 -33.77 6.27
CA THR A 439 -17.47 -34.04 6.24
C THR A 439 -16.84 -33.41 5.03
N LEU A 440 -15.69 -32.75 5.23
CA LEU A 440 -14.90 -32.15 4.15
C LEU A 440 -13.96 -33.19 3.55
N SER A 441 -14.51 -34.04 2.70
CA SER A 441 -13.72 -35.07 2.00
C SER A 441 -13.22 -34.64 0.62
N ASP A 442 -13.70 -33.50 0.13
CA ASP A 442 -13.38 -32.93 -1.18
C ASP A 442 -12.74 -31.57 -1.04
N ILE A 443 -11.71 -31.31 -1.87
CA ILE A 443 -10.97 -30.04 -1.90
C ILE A 443 -11.88 -28.87 -2.24
N THR A 444 -12.83 -29.06 -3.14
CA THR A 444 -13.76 -28.00 -3.57
C THR A 444 -14.68 -27.57 -2.42
N ALA A 445 -15.23 -28.54 -1.70
CA ALA A 445 -16.07 -28.27 -0.52
C ALA A 445 -15.25 -27.58 0.60
N ALA A 446 -14.03 -28.06 0.84
CA ALA A 446 -13.14 -27.45 1.81
C ALA A 446 -12.74 -26.02 1.41
N ALA A 447 -12.51 -25.74 0.12
CA ALA A 447 -12.18 -24.40 -0.36
C ALA A 447 -13.32 -23.41 -0.09
N GLN A 448 -14.57 -23.80 -0.33
CA GLN A 448 -15.74 -22.95 -0.07
C GLN A 448 -15.90 -22.60 1.41
N VAL A 449 -15.74 -23.58 2.30
CA VAL A 449 -15.78 -23.36 3.75
C VAL A 449 -14.62 -22.48 4.19
N THR A 450 -13.42 -22.76 3.69
CA THR A 450 -12.20 -22.02 4.03
C THR A 450 -12.28 -20.55 3.59
N GLU A 451 -12.86 -20.27 2.41
CA GLU A 451 -13.04 -18.91 1.89
C GLU A 451 -13.89 -18.06 2.85
N VAL A 452 -15.00 -18.60 3.34
CA VAL A 452 -15.85 -17.88 4.31
C VAL A 452 -15.13 -17.71 5.66
N ILE A 453 -14.38 -18.70 6.11
CA ILE A 453 -13.59 -18.60 7.35
C ILE A 453 -12.51 -17.51 7.21
N VAL A 454 -11.75 -17.53 6.12
CA VAL A 454 -10.67 -16.54 5.88
C VAL A 454 -11.25 -15.12 5.75
N SER A 455 -12.41 -14.97 5.09
CA SER A 455 -13.13 -13.69 5.03
C SER A 455 -13.57 -13.23 6.43
N ASN A 456 -14.11 -14.12 7.24
CA ASN A 456 -14.48 -13.81 8.63
C ASN A 456 -13.28 -13.45 9.49
N LEU A 457 -12.13 -14.13 9.32
CA LEU A 457 -10.89 -13.79 10.01
C LEU A 457 -10.40 -12.38 9.63
N ALA A 458 -10.49 -12.02 8.34
CA ALA A 458 -10.14 -10.70 7.85
C ALA A 458 -11.03 -9.60 8.44
N ILE A 459 -12.31 -9.89 8.66
CA ILE A 459 -13.25 -8.96 9.30
C ILE A 459 -13.00 -8.88 10.82
N ALA A 460 -12.87 -10.02 11.49
CA ALA A 460 -12.68 -10.07 12.94
C ALA A 460 -11.42 -9.35 13.41
N ARG A 461 -10.34 -9.38 12.63
CA ARG A 461 -9.10 -8.67 12.94
C ARG A 461 -9.25 -7.13 12.95
N LEU A 462 -10.29 -6.57 12.32
CA LEU A 462 -10.56 -5.13 12.37
C LEU A 462 -11.04 -4.68 13.75
N GLU A 463 -11.49 -5.61 14.59
CA GLU A 463 -11.89 -5.31 15.96
C GLU A 463 -10.67 -5.06 16.84
N THR A 464 -10.46 -3.82 17.24
CA THR A 464 -9.31 -3.40 18.07
C THR A 464 -9.51 -3.77 19.54
N GLN A 465 -10.75 -3.83 20.00
CA GLN A 465 -11.11 -4.16 21.38
C GLN A 465 -11.38 -5.65 21.55
N GLY A 466 -10.81 -6.25 22.60
CA GLY A 466 -10.94 -7.68 22.88
C GLY A 466 -12.38 -8.20 22.99
N PRO A 467 -13.30 -7.53 23.71
CA PRO A 467 -14.70 -7.96 23.80
C PRO A 467 -15.42 -8.00 22.45
N GLN A 468 -15.19 -7.00 21.58
CA GLN A 468 -15.78 -6.93 20.23
C GLN A 468 -15.19 -8.05 19.33
N MET A 469 -13.87 -8.25 19.37
CA MET A 469 -13.23 -9.36 18.65
C MET A 469 -13.78 -10.70 19.09
N SER A 470 -13.87 -10.96 20.39
CA SER A 470 -14.46 -12.19 20.91
C SER A 470 -15.93 -12.38 20.46
N LYS A 471 -16.73 -11.30 20.41
CA LYS A 471 -18.11 -11.32 19.89
C LYS A 471 -18.16 -11.65 18.40
N ALA A 472 -17.25 -11.09 17.60
CA ALA A 472 -17.15 -11.39 16.17
C ALA A 472 -16.75 -12.86 15.92
N LEU A 473 -15.77 -13.36 16.67
CA LEU A 473 -15.25 -14.73 16.56
C LEU A 473 -16.28 -15.79 16.93
N ARG A 474 -17.11 -15.57 17.95
CA ARG A 474 -18.15 -16.54 18.42
C ARG A 474 -19.12 -17.01 17.34
N LYS A 475 -19.20 -16.30 16.21
CA LYS A 475 -20.09 -16.68 15.10
C LYS A 475 -19.55 -17.84 14.28
N PHE A 476 -18.23 -18.05 14.30
CA PHE A 476 -17.57 -19.05 13.45
C PHE A 476 -16.38 -19.74 14.11
N VAL A 477 -16.11 -19.46 15.38
CA VAL A 477 -15.06 -20.12 16.18
C VAL A 477 -15.68 -20.83 17.37
N MET A 478 -15.26 -22.05 17.62
CA MET A 478 -15.70 -22.82 18.79
C MET A 478 -15.30 -22.13 20.08
N ALA A 479 -16.17 -22.21 21.09
CA ALA A 479 -15.95 -21.60 22.41
C ALA A 479 -14.61 -22.01 23.04
N LYS A 480 -14.23 -23.29 22.88
CA LYS A 480 -12.96 -23.85 23.39
C LYS A 480 -11.71 -23.24 22.74
N ALA A 481 -11.81 -22.75 21.51
CA ALA A 481 -10.69 -22.23 20.71
C ALA A 481 -10.61 -20.70 20.66
N LEU A 482 -11.59 -19.96 21.20
CA LEU A 482 -11.69 -18.51 21.05
C LEU A 482 -10.42 -17.76 21.43
N LYS A 483 -9.84 -18.07 22.59
CA LYS A 483 -8.66 -17.37 23.10
C LYS A 483 -7.41 -17.63 22.25
N ASP A 484 -7.24 -18.88 21.83
CA ASP A 484 -6.09 -19.28 21.03
C ASP A 484 -6.17 -18.70 19.62
N VAL A 485 -7.36 -18.73 19.01
CA VAL A 485 -7.61 -18.11 17.70
C VAL A 485 -7.43 -16.58 17.76
N GLU A 486 -7.94 -15.91 18.80
CA GLU A 486 -7.72 -14.47 18.99
C GLU A 486 -6.23 -14.14 19.09
N THR A 487 -5.48 -14.92 19.87
CA THR A 487 -4.03 -14.74 20.03
C THR A 487 -3.32 -14.93 18.70
N GLU A 488 -3.69 -15.93 17.93
CA GLU A 488 -3.09 -16.23 16.65
C GLU A 488 -3.41 -15.18 15.57
N ILE A 489 -4.63 -14.64 15.55
CA ILE A 489 -5.01 -13.51 14.69
C ILE A 489 -4.12 -12.30 14.99
N ARG A 490 -3.95 -11.96 16.27
CA ARG A 490 -3.10 -10.84 16.68
C ARG A 490 -1.63 -11.05 16.32
N ARG A 491 -1.14 -12.30 16.43
CA ARG A 491 0.24 -12.66 16.09
C ARG A 491 0.50 -12.71 14.60
N GLY A 492 -0.37 -13.36 13.84
CA GLY A 492 -0.06 -13.79 12.47
C GLY A 492 -0.80 -13.03 11.37
N LEU A 493 -1.98 -12.47 11.66
CA LEU A 493 -2.77 -11.73 10.65
C LEU A 493 -2.69 -10.22 10.81
N SER A 494 -2.16 -9.71 11.92
CA SER A 494 -2.04 -8.26 12.12
C SER A 494 -0.85 -7.72 11.34
N VAL A 495 -1.11 -6.88 10.35
CA VAL A 495 -0.09 -6.09 9.64
C VAL A 495 -0.17 -4.67 10.16
N THR A 496 0.84 -4.27 10.90
CA THR A 496 0.96 -2.91 11.43
C THR A 496 1.86 -2.09 10.51
N LEU A 497 1.41 -0.90 10.13
CA LEU A 497 2.22 0.05 9.39
C LEU A 497 3.29 0.67 10.31
N PRO A 498 4.37 1.24 9.77
CA PRO A 498 5.37 1.96 10.57
C PRO A 498 4.78 3.03 11.49
N SER A 499 3.70 3.68 11.08
CA SER A 499 2.94 4.65 11.87
C SER A 499 2.20 4.06 13.08
N GLY A 500 2.07 2.74 13.18
CA GLY A 500 1.24 2.06 14.18
C GLY A 500 -0.20 1.82 13.73
N ALA A 501 -0.63 2.38 12.60
CA ALA A 501 -1.95 2.13 12.03
C ALA A 501 -2.09 0.67 11.58
N MET A 502 -3.27 0.08 11.79
CA MET A 502 -3.56 -1.27 11.30
C MET A 502 -3.91 -1.21 9.82
N ALA A 503 -3.22 -2.03 9.04
CA ALA A 503 -3.54 -2.17 7.63
C ALA A 503 -4.83 -2.97 7.45
N GLN A 504 -5.69 -2.59 6.50
CA GLN A 504 -6.95 -3.26 6.19
C GLN A 504 -6.77 -4.26 5.05
N ILE A 505 -7.40 -5.44 5.15
CA ILE A 505 -7.52 -6.37 4.03
C ILE A 505 -8.66 -5.89 3.13
N LYS A 506 -8.35 -5.59 1.87
CA LYS A 506 -9.33 -5.14 0.87
C LYS A 506 -9.87 -6.28 0.01
N SER A 507 -9.03 -7.25 -0.31
CA SER A 507 -9.43 -8.47 -1.01
C SER A 507 -8.61 -9.66 -0.53
N ILE A 508 -9.18 -10.84 -0.74
CA ILE A 508 -8.54 -12.13 -0.56
C ILE A 508 -8.60 -12.81 -1.92
N ASP A 509 -7.45 -13.21 -2.43
CA ASP A 509 -7.31 -13.78 -3.75
C ASP A 509 -6.47 -15.07 -3.69
N GLY A 510 -6.55 -15.90 -4.72
CA GLY A 510 -5.68 -17.05 -4.86
C GLY A 510 -5.80 -18.12 -3.76
N LEU A 511 -6.99 -18.23 -3.12
CA LEU A 511 -7.20 -19.26 -2.10
C LEU A 511 -7.06 -20.67 -2.70
N VAL A 512 -6.15 -21.45 -2.14
CA VAL A 512 -5.90 -22.84 -2.51
C VAL A 512 -5.85 -23.70 -1.26
N VAL A 513 -6.67 -24.72 -1.20
CA VAL A 513 -6.56 -25.79 -0.21
C VAL A 513 -5.50 -26.79 -0.70
N GLU A 514 -4.38 -26.86 0.01
CA GLU A 514 -3.27 -27.74 -0.35
C GLU A 514 -3.49 -29.18 0.15
N ARG A 515 -4.10 -29.33 1.32
CA ARG A 515 -4.30 -30.63 1.97
C ARG A 515 -5.46 -30.60 2.95
N ILE A 516 -6.14 -31.74 3.06
CA ILE A 516 -7.20 -32.01 4.04
C ILE A 516 -6.86 -33.30 4.75
N GLU A 517 -6.91 -33.31 6.07
CA GLU A 517 -6.66 -34.46 6.91
C GLU A 517 -7.79 -34.58 7.95
N PRO A 518 -8.34 -35.80 8.19
CA PRO A 518 -9.33 -35.98 9.25
C PRO A 518 -8.67 -35.84 10.62
N LEU A 519 -9.37 -35.21 11.57
CA LEU A 519 -8.95 -35.11 12.95
C LEU A 519 -9.46 -36.32 13.75
N VAL A 520 -8.69 -36.72 14.76
CA VAL A 520 -9.02 -37.89 15.63
C VAL A 520 -10.34 -37.67 16.38
N ASP A 521 -10.58 -36.44 16.82
CA ASP A 521 -11.76 -36.06 17.62
C ASP A 521 -12.95 -35.63 16.74
N GLY A 522 -12.88 -35.85 15.44
CA GLY A 522 -13.87 -35.42 14.45
C GLY A 522 -13.53 -34.07 13.83
N GLY A 523 -14.04 -33.83 12.62
CA GLY A 523 -13.68 -32.64 11.82
C GLY A 523 -12.48 -32.86 10.90
N ASN A 524 -11.94 -31.78 10.37
CA ASN A 524 -10.87 -31.80 9.37
C ASN A 524 -9.81 -30.73 9.65
N ARG A 525 -8.57 -31.09 9.46
CA ARG A 525 -7.45 -30.15 9.39
C ARG A 525 -7.21 -29.78 7.94
N ILE A 526 -7.26 -28.48 7.66
CA ILE A 526 -7.10 -27.90 6.33
C ILE A 526 -5.78 -27.11 6.31
N LEU A 527 -4.90 -27.45 5.39
CA LEU A 527 -3.76 -26.64 5.03
C LEU A 527 -4.14 -25.81 3.81
N ALA A 528 -4.16 -24.51 3.97
CA ALA A 528 -4.50 -23.58 2.89
C ALA A 528 -3.51 -22.43 2.77
N ARG A 529 -3.42 -21.87 1.56
CA ARG A 529 -2.71 -20.64 1.26
C ARG A 529 -3.62 -19.66 0.54
N TRP A 530 -3.38 -18.37 0.73
CA TRP A 530 -4.09 -17.28 0.05
C TRP A 530 -3.26 -16.01 0.03
N ASP A 531 -3.61 -15.10 -0.85
CA ASP A 531 -3.04 -13.78 -0.92
C ASP A 531 -4.06 -12.76 -0.40
N ALA A 532 -3.62 -11.83 0.43
CA ALA A 532 -4.44 -10.74 0.91
C ALA A 532 -3.88 -9.41 0.41
N LEU A 533 -4.68 -8.65 -0.33
CA LEU A 533 -4.37 -7.27 -0.64
C LEU A 533 -4.62 -6.41 0.59
N VAL A 534 -3.54 -5.95 1.17
CA VAL A 534 -3.56 -5.14 2.39
C VAL A 534 -3.33 -3.69 2.03
N THR A 535 -4.16 -2.81 2.54
CA THR A 535 -4.03 -1.36 2.36
C THR A 535 -3.97 -0.67 3.70
N GLY A 536 -3.17 0.36 3.79
CA GLY A 536 -3.14 1.20 4.96
C GLY A 536 -2.55 2.56 4.62
N GLY A 537 -3.10 3.61 5.21
CA GLY A 537 -2.65 4.97 5.00
C GLY A 537 -1.98 5.54 6.24
N HIS A 538 -1.00 6.40 6.03
CA HIS A 538 -0.46 7.28 7.05
C HIS A 538 0.09 8.55 6.40
N TRP A 539 -0.06 9.68 7.08
CA TRP A 539 0.39 11.01 6.63
C TRP A 539 0.08 11.32 5.16
N GLY A 540 -1.15 11.00 4.74
CA GLY A 540 -1.61 11.25 3.37
C GLY A 540 -1.17 10.23 2.32
N HIS A 541 -0.43 9.19 2.72
CA HIS A 541 0.00 8.11 1.81
C HIS A 541 -0.84 6.87 1.98
N MET A 542 -1.14 6.22 0.88
CA MET A 542 -1.78 4.91 0.86
C MET A 542 -0.78 3.85 0.40
N HIS A 543 -0.51 2.91 1.26
CA HIS A 543 0.29 1.74 0.93
C HIS A 543 -0.62 0.58 0.55
N ARG A 544 -0.27 -0.09 -0.53
CA ARG A 544 -0.87 -1.35 -0.94
C ARG A 544 0.21 -2.41 -0.99
N ARG A 545 -0.02 -3.53 -0.32
CA ARG A 545 0.90 -4.67 -0.32
C ARG A 545 0.11 -5.96 -0.41
N THR A 546 0.65 -6.95 -1.07
CA THR A 546 0.16 -8.31 -0.94
C THR A 546 0.90 -8.99 0.20
N VAL A 547 0.12 -9.67 1.01
CA VAL A 547 0.65 -10.58 2.03
C VAL A 547 0.18 -11.97 1.66
N SER A 548 1.13 -12.85 1.39
CA SER A 548 0.86 -14.27 1.15
C SER A 548 0.83 -15.00 2.48
N TYR A 549 -0.28 -15.65 2.77
CA TYR A 549 -0.50 -16.44 3.97
C TYR A 549 -0.51 -17.93 3.67
N ARG A 550 -0.03 -18.71 4.63
CA ARG A 550 -0.18 -20.15 4.67
C ARG A 550 -0.54 -20.57 6.09
N ALA A 551 -1.62 -21.32 6.27
CA ALA A 551 -2.15 -21.63 7.58
C ALA A 551 -2.73 -23.05 7.67
N LEU A 552 -2.67 -23.59 8.89
CA LEU A 552 -3.43 -24.76 9.31
C LEU A 552 -4.70 -24.29 10.00
N MET A 553 -5.84 -24.82 9.58
CA MET A 553 -7.16 -24.56 10.13
C MET A 553 -7.83 -25.87 10.51
N ASP A 554 -8.14 -26.05 11.78
CA ASP A 554 -8.94 -27.16 12.25
C ASP A 554 -10.41 -26.75 12.22
N VAL A 555 -11.24 -27.49 11.49
CA VAL A 555 -12.64 -27.15 11.22
C VAL A 555 -13.54 -28.31 11.62
N GLU A 556 -14.55 -28.01 12.42
CA GLU A 556 -15.55 -28.96 12.88
C GLU A 556 -16.96 -28.52 12.45
N HIS A 557 -17.83 -29.46 12.16
CA HIS A 557 -19.24 -29.19 11.85
C HIS A 557 -20.09 -29.43 13.10
N ASP A 558 -20.81 -28.42 13.55
CA ASP A 558 -21.75 -28.50 14.67
C ASP A 558 -23.10 -27.87 14.26
N ALA A 559 -24.17 -28.56 14.59
CA ALA A 559 -25.53 -28.26 14.14
C ALA A 559 -25.59 -28.14 12.61
N ASP A 560 -25.77 -26.90 12.07
CA ASP A 560 -25.88 -26.62 10.64
C ASP A 560 -24.79 -25.67 10.15
N ALA A 561 -23.69 -25.53 10.90
CA ALA A 561 -22.61 -24.59 10.58
C ALA A 561 -21.22 -25.23 10.80
N TRP A 562 -20.24 -24.68 10.09
CA TRP A 562 -18.84 -25.01 10.28
C TRP A 562 -18.21 -24.03 11.28
N PHE A 563 -17.38 -24.55 12.15
CA PHE A 563 -16.66 -23.79 13.16
C PHE A 563 -15.17 -24.05 13.08
N LEU A 564 -14.40 -22.99 13.22
CA LEU A 564 -12.95 -23.07 13.40
C LEU A 564 -12.67 -23.53 14.83
N SER A 565 -12.02 -24.67 15.00
CA SER A 565 -11.60 -25.23 16.29
C SER A 565 -10.12 -25.09 16.57
N GLY A 566 -9.33 -24.62 15.58
CA GLY A 566 -7.92 -24.29 15.72
C GLY A 566 -7.41 -23.48 14.55
N LEU A 567 -6.45 -22.59 14.79
CA LEU A 567 -5.79 -21.78 13.78
C LEU A 567 -4.30 -21.71 14.08
N THR A 568 -3.46 -21.94 13.08
CA THR A 568 -2.02 -21.72 13.15
C THR A 568 -1.53 -21.09 11.85
N ILE A 569 -1.07 -19.87 11.90
CA ILE A 569 -0.44 -19.18 10.77
C ILE A 569 1.00 -19.66 10.66
N LEU A 570 1.29 -20.44 9.63
CA LEU A 570 2.62 -21.00 9.38
C LEU A 570 3.54 -19.98 8.71
N GLU A 571 2.99 -19.17 7.81
CA GLU A 571 3.72 -18.19 7.03
C GLU A 571 2.85 -16.96 6.79
N ALA A 572 3.45 -15.79 6.96
CA ALA A 572 2.92 -14.50 6.56
C ALA A 572 4.06 -13.73 5.89
N ARG A 573 4.12 -13.77 4.57
CA ARG A 573 5.19 -13.15 3.79
C ARG A 573 4.65 -11.91 3.08
N ILE A 574 5.25 -10.77 3.38
CA ILE A 574 5.00 -9.53 2.66
C ILE A 574 5.80 -9.58 1.36
N ASP A 575 5.14 -9.43 0.23
CA ASP A 575 5.83 -9.31 -1.04
C ASP A 575 6.63 -8.00 -1.05
N PRO A 576 7.97 -8.05 -1.24
CA PRO A 576 8.81 -6.86 -1.27
C PRO A 576 8.55 -5.96 -2.48
N GLN A 577 7.84 -6.44 -3.49
CA GLN A 577 7.46 -5.62 -4.65
C GLN A 577 6.09 -4.97 -4.43
N PRO A 578 5.97 -3.64 -4.67
CA PRO A 578 4.66 -3.03 -4.76
C PRO A 578 3.90 -3.72 -5.89
N LEU A 579 2.79 -4.34 -5.53
CA LEU A 579 1.94 -5.02 -6.52
C LEU A 579 1.71 -4.17 -7.74
N SER A 580 2.06 -4.74 -8.86
CA SER A 580 1.41 -4.41 -10.10
C SER A 580 -0.10 -4.64 -9.92
N ALA A 581 -0.92 -3.59 -9.89
CA ALA A 581 -2.35 -3.74 -10.03
C ALA A 581 -2.64 -4.34 -11.41
N GLY A 582 -2.57 -5.65 -11.50
CA GLY A 582 -3.19 -6.42 -12.55
C GLY A 582 -4.64 -6.57 -12.13
N GLY A 583 -5.47 -5.65 -12.54
CA GLY A 583 -6.90 -5.82 -12.57
C GLY A 583 -7.25 -6.13 -14.00
N ASN A 584 -7.42 -7.38 -14.33
CA ASN A 584 -8.19 -7.78 -15.50
C ASN A 584 -9.67 -7.68 -15.17
N SER A 585 -10.38 -7.17 -16.18
CA SER A 585 -11.80 -7.11 -16.53
C SER A 585 -12.60 -6.01 -15.91
#